data_5b6f170aa16212a437c61f59dab56b63
#
_entry.id   5b6f170aa16212a437c61f59dab56b63
#
_cell.length_a   1.000
_cell.length_b   1.000
_cell.length_c   1.000
_cell.angle_alpha   90.00
_cell.angle_beta   90.00
_cell.angle_gamma   90.00
#
_symmetry.space_group_name_H-M   'P 1'
#
loop_
_entity.id
_entity.type
_entity.pdbx_description
1 polymer ?
#
loop_
_entity_poly.entity_id
_entity_poly.type
_entity_poly.pdbx_seq_one_letter_code
_entity_poly.pdbx_strand_id
1 'polypeptide(L)'
;LIVVLIYGVHMAGGMDAVITNAQSLKGYLSMTMSHDAATGGTTPYNGLTIASTLAWGLGYFGMPHILLRFMGIEDENKLKTSRRIASVWVVISMFIAIFIGIIGNAMTKTGAMDVLENSSQSETLIIRTAVLLSNHGFLAVLMAGLILAGILASTMSTSDSQLLAASSSISENLLQDCFGIKCTKKQSMTMARVTVLIIAAISVFLARNPDSSVFRIVSFAWAGFGATFGAVMLFALFWKRSNRNGALAGMIVGGSMVFIWKFLIAPHGGLLGIYELLPAFLSSAAAIVIVSLLTAPPSQEIIDEFESV
;
A
#
# COMPACT_ATOMS: atom_id res chain seq x y z
N LEU A 1 12.78 4.14 -14.34
CA LEU A 1 11.49 4.77 -14.68
C LEU A 1 11.65 5.75 -15.86
N ILE A 2 12.55 6.73 -15.82
CA ILE A 2 12.75 7.73 -16.90
C ILE A 2 13.06 7.06 -18.25
N VAL A 3 13.93 6.05 -18.29
CA VAL A 3 14.24 5.30 -19.51
C VAL A 3 12.99 4.62 -20.09
N VAL A 4 12.17 4.00 -19.24
CA VAL A 4 10.89 3.38 -19.65
C VAL A 4 9.97 4.42 -20.25
N LEU A 5 9.88 5.60 -19.63
CA LEU A 5 9.06 6.70 -20.12
C LEU A 5 9.52 7.19 -21.51
N ILE A 6 10.81 7.50 -21.68
CA ILE A 6 11.37 8.01 -22.94
C ILE A 6 11.20 6.97 -24.06
N TYR A 7 11.54 5.71 -23.77
CA TYR A 7 11.39 4.62 -24.73
C TYR A 7 9.92 4.38 -25.09
N GLY A 8 9.04 4.37 -24.09
CA GLY A 8 7.61 4.18 -24.30
C GLY A 8 6.98 5.27 -25.16
N VAL A 9 7.36 6.55 -24.96
CA VAL A 9 6.92 7.67 -25.83
C VAL A 9 7.38 7.43 -27.27
N HIS A 10 8.61 7.00 -27.46
CA HIS A 10 9.14 6.71 -28.80
C HIS A 10 8.34 5.58 -29.48
N MET A 11 8.07 4.49 -28.75
CA MET A 11 7.29 3.34 -29.25
C MET A 11 5.82 3.67 -29.52
N ALA A 12 5.25 4.61 -28.76
CA ALA A 12 3.88 5.10 -28.99
C ALA A 12 3.73 6.02 -30.21
N GLY A 13 4.83 6.34 -30.90
CA GLY A 13 4.82 7.25 -32.06
C GLY A 13 5.05 8.72 -31.71
N GLY A 14 5.60 8.99 -30.53
CA GLY A 14 5.90 10.35 -30.03
C GLY A 14 4.88 10.89 -29.04
N MET A 15 5.20 12.04 -28.44
CA MET A 15 4.34 12.66 -27.42
C MET A 15 2.99 13.09 -27.98
N ASP A 16 2.93 13.57 -29.22
CA ASP A 16 1.68 13.96 -29.86
C ASP A 16 0.71 12.78 -30.02
N ALA A 17 1.24 11.60 -30.36
CA ALA A 17 0.43 10.38 -30.44
C ALA A 17 -0.11 9.97 -29.06
N VAL A 18 0.69 10.09 -28.01
CA VAL A 18 0.27 9.83 -26.63
C VAL A 18 -0.84 10.78 -26.19
N ILE A 19 -0.69 12.08 -26.44
CA ILE A 19 -1.69 13.11 -26.10
C ILE A 19 -2.97 12.88 -26.89
N THR A 20 -2.88 12.67 -28.21
CA THR A 20 -4.03 12.42 -29.06
C THR A 20 -4.79 11.17 -28.62
N ASN A 21 -4.07 10.10 -28.25
CA ASN A 21 -4.68 8.91 -27.70
C ASN A 21 -5.44 9.21 -26.40
N ALA A 22 -4.80 9.89 -25.43
CA ALA A 22 -5.43 10.24 -24.16
C ALA A 22 -6.69 11.11 -24.36
N GLN A 23 -6.66 12.05 -25.30
CA GLN A 23 -7.81 12.88 -25.66
C GLN A 23 -8.93 12.11 -26.35
N SER A 24 -8.60 11.05 -27.08
CA SER A 24 -9.60 10.19 -27.76
C SER A 24 -10.42 9.33 -26.79
N LEU A 25 -9.91 9.10 -25.58
CA LEU A 25 -10.59 8.33 -24.56
C LEU A 25 -11.60 9.22 -23.81
N LYS A 26 -12.88 8.98 -24.06
CA LYS A 26 -13.95 9.80 -23.46
C LYS A 26 -13.87 9.79 -21.92
N GLY A 27 -13.84 10.97 -21.31
CA GLY A 27 -13.79 11.15 -19.86
C GLY A 27 -12.43 10.89 -19.21
N TYR A 28 -11.41 10.40 -19.93
CA TYR A 28 -10.11 10.03 -19.36
C TYR A 28 -9.35 11.21 -18.77
N LEU A 29 -9.38 12.37 -19.41
CA LEU A 29 -8.75 13.61 -18.93
C LEU A 29 -9.70 14.50 -18.10
N SER A 30 -10.89 14.01 -17.77
CA SER A 30 -11.86 14.75 -16.97
C SER A 30 -11.56 14.60 -15.48
N MET A 31 -11.79 15.66 -14.70
CA MET A 31 -11.70 15.63 -13.24
C MET A 31 -12.96 15.03 -12.58
N THR A 32 -14.06 14.89 -13.33
CA THR A 32 -15.36 14.47 -12.81
C THR A 32 -15.92 13.21 -13.44
N MET A 33 -15.22 12.69 -14.46
CA MET A 33 -15.60 11.49 -15.20
C MET A 33 -14.44 10.53 -15.29
N SER A 34 -14.71 9.24 -15.33
CA SER A 34 -13.75 8.18 -15.65
C SER A 34 -14.06 7.57 -16.99
N HIS A 35 -13.04 7.17 -17.73
CA HIS A 35 -13.21 6.35 -18.92
C HIS A 35 -13.62 4.93 -18.53
N ASP A 36 -14.63 4.40 -19.17
CA ASP A 36 -15.04 3.00 -19.03
C ASP A 36 -14.48 2.19 -20.21
N ALA A 37 -13.45 1.41 -19.92
CA ALA A 37 -12.77 0.60 -20.92
C ALA A 37 -13.66 -0.52 -21.51
N ALA A 38 -14.69 -0.98 -20.78
CA ALA A 38 -15.58 -2.05 -21.24
C ALA A 38 -16.60 -1.55 -22.29
N THR A 39 -17.10 -0.34 -22.09
CA THR A 39 -18.13 0.25 -22.98
C THR A 39 -17.58 1.31 -23.92
N GLY A 40 -16.34 1.78 -23.73
CA GLY A 40 -15.78 2.95 -24.41
C GLY A 40 -16.48 4.27 -24.05
N GLY A 41 -17.33 4.25 -23.04
CA GLY A 41 -18.09 5.38 -22.52
C GLY A 41 -17.43 6.11 -21.36
N THR A 42 -18.26 6.81 -20.59
CA THR A 42 -17.83 7.52 -19.38
C THR A 42 -18.71 7.15 -18.20
N THR A 43 -18.09 7.04 -17.03
CA THR A 43 -18.79 6.91 -15.74
C THR A 43 -18.49 8.12 -14.86
N PRO A 44 -19.44 8.61 -14.04
CA PRO A 44 -19.18 9.71 -13.12
C PRO A 44 -18.11 9.33 -12.08
N TYR A 45 -17.14 10.20 -11.88
CA TYR A 45 -16.20 10.11 -10.74
C TYR A 45 -16.87 10.75 -9.52
N ASN A 46 -17.70 9.95 -8.86
CA ASN A 46 -18.61 10.43 -7.82
C ASN A 46 -17.92 10.58 -6.45
N GLY A 47 -18.65 11.18 -5.48
CA GLY A 47 -18.14 11.39 -4.12
C GLY A 47 -17.74 10.11 -3.40
N LEU A 48 -18.37 8.97 -3.70
CA LEU A 48 -18.01 7.67 -3.15
C LEU A 48 -16.61 7.23 -3.60
N THR A 49 -16.31 7.39 -4.89
CA THR A 49 -15.00 7.08 -5.46
C THR A 49 -13.93 8.00 -4.88
N ILE A 50 -14.23 9.31 -4.74
CA ILE A 50 -13.33 10.28 -4.11
C ILE A 50 -13.04 9.86 -2.66
N ALA A 51 -14.06 9.59 -1.86
CA ALA A 51 -13.91 9.18 -0.47
C ALA A 51 -13.12 7.86 -0.34
N SER A 52 -13.39 6.88 -1.20
CA SER A 52 -12.65 5.62 -1.24
C SER A 52 -11.17 5.82 -1.56
N THR A 53 -10.85 6.69 -2.51
CA THR A 53 -9.48 6.98 -2.91
C THR A 53 -8.72 7.75 -1.83
N LEU A 54 -9.35 8.76 -1.21
CA LEU A 54 -8.75 9.53 -0.11
C LEU A 54 -8.56 8.69 1.15
N ALA A 55 -9.44 7.73 1.41
CA ALA A 55 -9.35 6.82 2.55
C ALA A 55 -8.04 6.00 2.54
N TRP A 56 -7.43 5.78 1.36
CA TRP A 56 -6.14 5.10 1.26
C TRP A 56 -5.07 5.73 2.15
N GLY A 57 -5.10 7.06 2.31
CA GLY A 57 -4.18 7.79 3.18
C GLY A 57 -4.24 7.36 4.65
N LEU A 58 -5.40 6.90 5.14
CA LEU A 58 -5.57 6.45 6.52
C LEU A 58 -4.78 5.16 6.82
N GLY A 59 -4.51 4.36 5.80
CA GLY A 59 -3.76 3.10 5.96
C GLY A 59 -2.31 3.30 6.38
N TYR A 60 -1.67 4.41 5.99
CA TYR A 60 -0.27 4.67 6.32
C TYR A 60 0.01 4.70 7.82
N PHE A 61 -0.94 5.15 8.63
CA PHE A 61 -0.79 5.25 10.08
C PHE A 61 -0.76 3.88 10.78
N GLY A 62 -1.23 2.82 10.12
CA GLY A 62 -1.30 1.48 10.69
C GLY A 62 -0.27 0.48 10.15
N MET A 63 0.59 0.88 9.20
CA MET A 63 1.54 -0.04 8.56
C MET A 63 2.81 -0.25 9.40
N PRO A 64 3.05 -1.47 9.95
CA PRO A 64 4.16 -1.70 10.88
C PRO A 64 5.53 -1.36 10.29
N HIS A 65 5.80 -1.75 9.04
CA HIS A 65 7.07 -1.49 8.38
C HIS A 65 7.32 0.00 8.07
N ILE A 66 6.28 0.82 8.04
CA ILE A 66 6.38 2.28 7.91
C ILE A 66 6.68 2.88 9.28
N LEU A 67 5.94 2.48 10.32
CA LEU A 67 6.12 2.98 11.68
C LEU A 67 7.52 2.67 12.22
N LEU A 68 8.04 1.47 11.99
CA LEU A 68 9.39 1.09 12.38
C LEU A 68 10.48 2.01 11.79
N ARG A 69 10.27 2.55 10.58
CA ARG A 69 11.23 3.49 9.96
C ARG A 69 11.25 4.85 10.66
N PHE A 70 10.12 5.32 11.17
CA PHE A 70 10.07 6.54 11.99
C PHE A 70 10.71 6.33 13.35
N MET A 71 10.47 5.17 13.96
CA MET A 71 11.06 4.81 15.27
C MET A 71 12.58 4.58 15.18
N GLY A 72 13.07 4.13 14.03
CA GLY A 72 14.50 3.83 13.81
C GLY A 72 15.35 5.03 13.40
N ILE A 73 14.82 6.25 13.39
CA ILE A 73 15.61 7.43 13.05
C ILE A 73 16.56 7.80 14.21
N GLU A 74 17.81 8.11 13.88
CA GLU A 74 18.86 8.39 14.87
C GLU A 74 18.61 9.70 15.66
N ASP A 75 18.01 10.70 15.01
CA ASP A 75 17.79 12.03 15.57
C ASP A 75 16.42 12.54 15.11
N GLU A 76 15.56 12.88 16.06
CA GLU A 76 14.19 13.38 15.80
C GLU A 76 14.16 14.64 14.93
N ASN A 77 15.19 15.50 15.03
CA ASN A 77 15.30 16.70 14.19
C ASN A 77 15.47 16.38 12.71
N LYS A 78 15.99 15.20 12.38
CA LYS A 78 16.11 14.70 10.99
C LYS A 78 14.78 14.27 10.39
N LEU A 79 13.72 14.08 11.19
CA LEU A 79 12.37 13.72 10.71
C LEU A 79 11.83 14.74 9.70
N LYS A 80 12.03 16.04 9.93
CA LYS A 80 11.59 17.11 9.00
C LYS A 80 12.26 16.96 7.63
N THR A 81 13.57 16.69 7.63
CA THR A 81 14.35 16.51 6.40
C THR A 81 13.95 15.23 5.68
N SER A 82 13.84 14.11 6.41
CA SER A 82 13.36 12.83 5.89
C SER A 82 11.99 12.97 5.22
N ARG A 83 11.04 13.61 5.88
CA ARG A 83 9.69 13.89 5.33
C ARG A 83 9.75 14.69 4.04
N ARG A 84 10.55 15.76 3.97
CA ARG A 84 10.68 16.59 2.77
C ARG A 84 11.22 15.79 1.59
N ILE A 85 12.29 15.03 1.82
CA ILE A 85 12.91 14.17 0.78
C ILE A 85 11.90 13.14 0.30
N ALA A 86 11.24 12.44 1.22
CA ALA A 86 10.23 11.43 0.89
C ALA A 86 9.06 12.02 0.10
N SER A 87 8.54 13.20 0.51
CA SER A 87 7.43 13.85 -0.18
C SER A 87 7.79 14.24 -1.61
N VAL A 88 8.96 14.84 -1.83
CA VAL A 88 9.43 15.20 -3.18
C VAL A 88 9.61 13.95 -4.05
N TRP A 89 10.23 12.91 -3.48
CA TRP A 89 10.42 11.64 -4.17
C TRP A 89 9.09 10.99 -4.58
N VAL A 90 8.12 10.94 -3.66
CA VAL A 90 6.79 10.36 -3.93
C VAL A 90 6.09 11.12 -5.06
N VAL A 91 6.09 12.45 -5.03
CA VAL A 91 5.47 13.25 -6.09
C VAL A 91 6.10 12.95 -7.46
N ILE A 92 7.43 12.94 -7.54
CA ILE A 92 8.13 12.67 -8.81
C ILE A 92 7.87 11.24 -9.29
N SER A 93 7.99 10.25 -8.41
CA SER A 93 7.82 8.83 -8.77
C SER A 93 6.39 8.50 -9.17
N MET A 94 5.40 9.05 -8.47
CA MET A 94 3.98 8.88 -8.80
C MET A 94 3.62 9.54 -10.13
N PHE A 95 4.12 10.76 -10.38
CA PHE A 95 3.94 11.43 -11.66
C PHE A 95 4.46 10.57 -12.82
N ILE A 96 5.70 10.06 -12.70
CA ILE A 96 6.31 9.20 -13.73
C ILE A 96 5.51 7.90 -13.89
N ALA A 97 5.08 7.28 -12.80
CA ALA A 97 4.31 6.03 -12.84
C ALA A 97 2.96 6.21 -13.56
N ILE A 98 2.24 7.29 -13.26
CA ILE A 98 0.97 7.63 -13.95
C ILE A 98 1.22 7.85 -15.45
N PHE A 99 2.29 8.59 -15.79
CA PHE A 99 2.62 8.85 -17.19
C PHE A 99 2.99 7.57 -17.96
N ILE A 100 3.71 6.63 -17.32
CA ILE A 100 3.99 5.32 -17.90
C ILE A 100 2.69 4.57 -18.23
N GLY A 101 1.67 4.65 -17.37
CA GLY A 101 0.36 4.05 -17.64
C GLY A 101 -0.33 4.67 -18.88
N ILE A 102 -0.30 6.00 -19.01
CA ILE A 102 -0.84 6.73 -20.17
C ILE A 102 -0.14 6.32 -21.46
N ILE A 103 1.19 6.26 -21.42
CA ILE A 103 2.03 5.86 -22.56
C ILE A 103 1.77 4.39 -22.93
N GLY A 104 1.66 3.50 -21.93
CA GLY A 104 1.35 2.09 -22.16
C GLY A 104 0.04 1.89 -22.92
N ASN A 105 -1.00 2.64 -22.58
CA ASN A 105 -2.25 2.62 -23.33
C ASN A 105 -2.07 3.10 -24.78
N ALA A 106 -1.24 4.12 -25.03
CA ALA A 106 -0.93 4.55 -26.39
C ALA A 106 -0.12 3.49 -27.16
N MET A 107 0.84 2.81 -26.51
CA MET A 107 1.59 1.72 -27.11
C MET A 107 0.73 0.54 -27.54
N THR A 108 -0.30 0.19 -26.76
CA THR A 108 -1.24 -0.87 -27.16
C THR A 108 -2.10 -0.45 -28.35
N LYS A 109 -2.50 0.81 -28.43
CA LYS A 109 -3.27 1.34 -29.55
C LYS A 109 -2.49 1.41 -30.85
N THR A 110 -1.20 1.72 -30.80
CA THR A 110 -0.32 1.74 -31.98
C THR A 110 0.14 0.34 -32.40
N GLY A 111 -0.20 -0.70 -31.67
CA GLY A 111 0.25 -2.07 -31.93
C GLY A 111 1.73 -2.34 -31.53
N ALA A 112 2.37 -1.41 -30.85
CA ALA A 112 3.75 -1.60 -30.35
C ALA A 112 3.80 -2.62 -29.19
N MET A 113 2.66 -2.85 -28.53
CA MET A 113 2.50 -3.84 -27.45
C MET A 113 1.12 -4.48 -27.56
N ASP A 114 0.99 -5.74 -27.17
CA ASP A 114 -0.29 -6.44 -27.05
C ASP A 114 -1.24 -5.73 -26.09
N VAL A 115 -2.53 -5.83 -26.36
CA VAL A 115 -3.58 -5.27 -25.48
C VAL A 115 -3.52 -5.95 -24.12
N LEU A 116 -3.61 -5.14 -23.07
CA LEU A 116 -3.64 -5.60 -21.68
C LEU A 116 -5.11 -5.79 -21.27
N GLU A 117 -5.57 -7.04 -21.21
CA GLU A 117 -6.99 -7.38 -21.08
C GLU A 117 -7.53 -7.24 -19.65
N ASN A 118 -6.64 -7.30 -18.66
CA ASN A 118 -7.03 -7.27 -17.25
C ASN A 118 -6.03 -6.51 -16.37
N SER A 119 -6.42 -6.25 -15.12
CA SER A 119 -5.62 -5.52 -14.14
C SER A 119 -4.27 -6.19 -13.86
N SER A 120 -4.22 -7.51 -13.78
CA SER A 120 -2.98 -8.26 -13.54
C SER A 120 -1.98 -8.09 -14.69
N GLN A 121 -2.46 -8.12 -15.93
CA GLN A 121 -1.61 -7.86 -17.10
C GLN A 121 -1.13 -6.40 -17.12
N SER A 122 -1.97 -5.45 -16.73
CA SER A 122 -1.61 -4.02 -16.67
C SER A 122 -0.48 -3.77 -15.66
N GLU A 123 -0.39 -4.53 -14.59
CA GLU A 123 0.69 -4.47 -13.61
C GLU A 123 2.05 -4.91 -14.20
N THR A 124 2.07 -5.64 -15.33
CA THR A 124 3.30 -6.07 -16.02
C THR A 124 3.82 -5.06 -17.04
N LEU A 125 3.19 -3.91 -17.21
CA LEU A 125 3.51 -2.93 -18.26
C LEU A 125 4.99 -2.54 -18.31
N ILE A 126 5.60 -2.24 -17.16
CA ILE A 126 7.02 -1.84 -17.08
C ILE A 126 7.93 -3.00 -17.52
N ILE A 127 7.60 -4.23 -17.13
CA ILE A 127 8.35 -5.43 -17.51
C ILE A 127 8.26 -5.65 -19.02
N ARG A 128 7.05 -5.57 -19.59
CA ARG A 128 6.86 -5.73 -21.05
C ARG A 128 7.59 -4.65 -21.83
N THR A 129 7.54 -3.40 -21.37
CA THR A 129 8.31 -2.31 -21.99
C THR A 129 9.82 -2.55 -21.92
N ALA A 130 10.35 -3.08 -20.81
CA ALA A 130 11.74 -3.45 -20.69
C ALA A 130 12.12 -4.59 -21.64
N VAL A 131 11.24 -5.59 -21.81
CA VAL A 131 11.45 -6.69 -22.79
C VAL A 131 11.47 -6.15 -24.22
N LEU A 132 10.55 -5.25 -24.59
CA LEU A 132 10.59 -4.59 -25.90
C LEU A 132 11.87 -3.81 -26.12
N LEU A 133 12.34 -3.07 -25.10
CA LEU A 133 13.61 -2.35 -25.17
C LEU A 133 14.78 -3.29 -25.44
N SER A 134 14.81 -4.49 -24.88
CA SER A 134 15.91 -5.45 -25.05
C SER A 134 16.15 -5.90 -26.49
N ASN A 135 15.20 -5.71 -27.40
CA ASN A 135 15.31 -6.08 -28.81
C ASN A 135 16.17 -5.10 -29.65
N HIS A 136 16.68 -4.01 -29.06
CA HIS A 136 17.35 -2.92 -29.76
C HIS A 136 18.88 -2.89 -29.58
N GLY A 137 19.51 -4.05 -29.42
CA GLY A 137 20.96 -4.21 -29.35
C GLY A 137 21.54 -4.21 -27.93
N PHE A 138 22.86 -4.40 -27.83
CA PHE A 138 23.53 -4.69 -26.56
C PHE A 138 23.29 -3.66 -25.44
N LEU A 139 23.37 -2.37 -25.74
CA LEU A 139 23.16 -1.32 -24.73
C LEU A 139 21.71 -1.31 -24.23
N ALA A 140 20.76 -1.56 -25.12
CA ALA A 140 19.34 -1.64 -24.78
C ALA A 140 19.05 -2.89 -23.91
N VAL A 141 19.68 -4.02 -24.19
CA VAL A 141 19.62 -5.23 -23.32
C VAL A 141 20.15 -4.92 -21.92
N LEU A 142 21.29 -4.23 -21.83
CA LEU A 142 21.88 -3.86 -20.54
C LEU A 142 20.93 -2.94 -19.76
N MET A 143 20.33 -1.95 -20.41
CA MET A 143 19.36 -1.04 -19.79
C MET A 143 18.09 -1.77 -19.35
N ALA A 144 17.56 -2.69 -20.15
CA ALA A 144 16.43 -3.53 -19.79
C ALA A 144 16.75 -4.39 -18.56
N GLY A 145 17.92 -4.99 -18.52
CA GLY A 145 18.42 -5.73 -17.35
C GLY A 145 18.49 -4.87 -16.08
N LEU A 146 18.99 -3.64 -16.19
CA LEU A 146 19.03 -2.69 -15.06
C LEU A 146 17.62 -2.30 -14.58
N ILE A 147 16.66 -2.13 -15.49
CA ILE A 147 15.26 -1.84 -15.13
C ILE A 147 14.68 -3.02 -14.33
N LEU A 148 14.83 -4.24 -14.83
CA LEU A 148 14.31 -5.45 -14.16
C LEU A 148 15.02 -5.70 -12.82
N ALA A 149 16.33 -5.51 -12.75
CA ALA A 149 17.08 -5.59 -11.51
C ALA A 149 16.63 -4.54 -10.49
N GLY A 150 16.34 -3.32 -10.95
CA GLY A 150 15.80 -2.24 -10.09
C GLY A 150 14.42 -2.55 -9.52
N ILE A 151 13.52 -3.15 -10.31
CA ILE A 151 12.21 -3.61 -9.84
C ILE A 151 12.39 -4.69 -8.77
N LEU A 152 13.23 -5.68 -9.03
CA LEU A 152 13.52 -6.77 -8.11
C LEU A 152 14.12 -6.25 -6.80
N ALA A 153 15.12 -5.37 -6.87
CA ALA A 153 15.77 -4.78 -5.70
C ALA A 153 14.78 -3.98 -4.84
N SER A 154 13.89 -3.20 -5.46
CA SER A 154 12.85 -2.45 -4.76
C SER A 154 11.87 -3.38 -4.03
N THR A 155 11.45 -4.46 -4.69
CA THR A 155 10.57 -5.47 -4.10
C THR A 155 11.25 -6.19 -2.94
N MET A 156 12.51 -6.61 -3.09
CA MET A 156 13.29 -7.28 -2.05
C MET A 156 13.44 -6.40 -0.81
N SER A 157 13.79 -5.12 -0.98
CA SER A 157 13.93 -4.17 0.15
C SER A 157 12.65 -4.03 0.99
N THR A 158 11.49 -4.06 0.35
CA THR A 158 10.20 -3.99 1.06
C THR A 158 9.85 -5.33 1.70
N SER A 159 10.05 -6.45 0.99
CA SER A 159 9.81 -7.80 1.50
C SER A 159 10.65 -8.10 2.74
N ASP A 160 11.92 -7.73 2.75
CA ASP A 160 12.80 -7.88 3.91
C ASP A 160 12.24 -7.19 5.15
N SER A 161 11.82 -5.94 5.01
CA SER A 161 11.25 -5.17 6.12
C SER A 161 9.97 -5.81 6.67
N GLN A 162 9.11 -6.30 5.77
CA GLN A 162 7.84 -6.95 6.16
C GLN A 162 8.08 -8.32 6.80
N LEU A 163 8.99 -9.13 6.24
CA LEU A 163 9.33 -10.43 6.78
C LEU A 163 9.98 -10.33 8.17
N LEU A 164 10.87 -9.35 8.36
CA LEU A 164 11.48 -9.10 9.66
C LEU A 164 10.44 -8.65 10.70
N ALA A 165 9.54 -7.73 10.36
CA ALA A 165 8.48 -7.28 11.25
C ALA A 165 7.53 -8.45 11.63
N ALA A 166 7.10 -9.24 10.65
CA ALA A 166 6.24 -10.40 10.90
C ALA A 166 6.94 -11.47 11.73
N SER A 167 8.22 -11.74 11.45
CA SER A 167 9.01 -12.71 12.19
C SER A 167 9.23 -12.30 13.64
N SER A 168 9.58 -11.04 13.90
CA SER A 168 9.71 -10.50 15.25
C SER A 168 8.39 -10.58 16.03
N SER A 169 7.29 -10.20 15.39
CA SER A 169 5.96 -10.30 16.00
C SER A 169 5.58 -11.72 16.43
N ILE A 170 5.96 -12.72 15.64
CA ILE A 170 5.69 -14.12 15.99
C ILE A 170 6.68 -14.63 17.02
N SER A 171 7.99 -14.44 16.79
CA SER A 171 9.03 -15.07 17.61
C SER A 171 9.22 -14.41 18.98
N GLU A 172 9.02 -13.11 19.06
CA GLU A 172 9.18 -12.35 20.31
C GLU A 172 7.81 -12.12 20.95
N ASN A 173 6.93 -11.37 20.32
CA ASN A 173 5.68 -10.95 20.96
C ASN A 173 4.71 -12.11 21.19
N LEU A 174 4.54 -13.01 20.21
CA LEU A 174 3.59 -14.11 20.35
C LEU A 174 4.18 -15.28 21.16
N LEU A 175 5.35 -15.79 20.77
CA LEU A 175 5.90 -17.00 21.39
C LEU A 175 6.53 -16.71 22.76
N GLN A 176 7.31 -15.64 22.91
CA GLN A 176 7.99 -15.34 24.16
C GLN A 176 7.10 -14.57 25.13
N ASP A 177 6.50 -13.45 24.69
CA ASP A 177 5.75 -12.56 25.60
C ASP A 177 4.33 -13.09 25.89
N CYS A 178 3.60 -13.57 24.87
CA CYS A 178 2.23 -14.04 25.05
C CYS A 178 2.17 -15.48 25.59
N PHE A 179 2.92 -16.42 25.02
CA PHE A 179 2.95 -17.83 25.47
C PHE A 179 3.98 -18.11 26.55
N GLY A 180 4.83 -17.14 26.93
CA GLY A 180 5.79 -17.27 28.01
C GLY A 180 6.94 -18.24 27.73
N ILE A 181 7.22 -18.54 26.46
CA ILE A 181 8.28 -19.49 26.08
C ILE A 181 9.64 -18.83 26.33
N LYS A 182 10.33 -19.27 27.38
CA LYS A 182 11.66 -18.76 27.72
C LYS A 182 12.70 -19.31 26.76
N CYS A 183 13.30 -18.45 25.96
CA CYS A 183 14.35 -18.81 25.00
C CYS A 183 15.68 -18.16 25.34
N THR A 184 16.77 -18.89 25.09
CA THR A 184 18.10 -18.27 25.06
C THR A 184 18.22 -17.39 23.81
N LYS A 185 19.12 -16.41 23.83
CA LYS A 185 19.36 -15.51 22.68
C LYS A 185 19.61 -16.26 21.37
N LYS A 186 20.30 -17.40 21.42
CA LYS A 186 20.56 -18.25 20.24
C LYS A 186 19.28 -18.95 19.75
N GLN A 187 18.41 -19.40 20.64
CA GLN A 187 17.13 -20.03 20.30
C GLN A 187 16.17 -19.00 19.71
N SER A 188 16.07 -17.81 20.29
CA SER A 188 15.26 -16.71 19.75
C SER A 188 15.67 -16.35 18.32
N MET A 189 16.96 -16.23 18.06
CA MET A 189 17.49 -15.98 16.71
C MET A 189 17.12 -17.12 15.73
N THR A 190 17.21 -18.38 16.17
CA THR A 190 16.85 -19.53 15.33
C THR A 190 15.36 -19.55 15.05
N MET A 191 14.53 -19.28 16.04
CA MET A 191 13.08 -19.16 15.88
C MET A 191 12.72 -18.08 14.88
N ALA A 192 13.32 -16.89 15.00
CA ALA A 192 13.09 -15.81 14.05
C ALA A 192 13.41 -16.22 12.60
N ARG A 193 14.57 -16.87 12.39
CA ARG A 193 14.97 -17.37 11.05
C ARG A 193 14.00 -18.43 10.50
N VAL A 194 13.59 -19.38 11.33
CA VAL A 194 12.62 -20.41 10.93
C VAL A 194 11.27 -19.77 10.58
N THR A 195 10.83 -18.80 11.38
CA THR A 195 9.58 -18.07 11.12
C THR A 195 9.65 -17.31 9.78
N VAL A 196 10.76 -16.64 9.48
CA VAL A 196 10.96 -15.98 8.17
C VAL A 196 10.81 -16.99 7.03
N LEU A 197 11.47 -18.16 7.14
CA LEU A 197 11.40 -19.18 6.09
C LEU A 197 9.98 -19.73 5.91
N ILE A 198 9.25 -19.96 7.00
CA ILE A 198 7.86 -20.43 6.95
C ILE A 198 6.97 -19.38 6.28
N ILE A 199 7.06 -18.11 6.70
CA ILE A 199 6.27 -17.03 6.10
C ILE A 199 6.61 -16.88 4.62
N ALA A 200 7.88 -16.92 4.26
CA ALA A 200 8.32 -16.82 2.87
C ALA A 200 7.76 -17.99 2.02
N ALA A 201 7.81 -19.21 2.53
CA ALA A 201 7.25 -20.38 1.85
C ALA A 201 5.73 -20.25 1.64
N ILE A 202 4.99 -19.82 2.65
CA ILE A 202 3.54 -19.55 2.55
C ILE A 202 3.28 -18.44 1.52
N SER A 203 4.06 -17.35 1.54
CA SER A 203 3.93 -16.24 0.60
C SER A 203 4.15 -16.68 -0.84
N VAL A 204 5.19 -17.49 -1.11
CA VAL A 204 5.46 -18.06 -2.44
C VAL A 204 4.30 -18.96 -2.89
N PHE A 205 3.75 -19.79 -1.98
CA PHE A 205 2.61 -20.64 -2.29
C PHE A 205 1.37 -19.82 -2.67
N LEU A 206 1.07 -18.76 -1.93
CA LEU A 206 -0.06 -17.86 -2.21
C LEU A 206 0.13 -17.05 -3.48
N ALA A 207 1.38 -16.69 -3.81
CA ALA A 207 1.73 -15.91 -5.01
C ALA A 207 1.72 -16.74 -6.32
N ARG A 208 1.40 -18.03 -6.28
CA ARG A 208 1.41 -18.90 -7.47
C ARG A 208 0.34 -18.58 -8.51
N ASN A 209 -0.72 -17.88 -8.13
CA ASN A 209 -1.77 -17.51 -9.07
C ASN A 209 -1.37 -16.23 -9.86
N PRO A 210 -1.03 -16.32 -11.15
CA PRO A 210 -0.60 -15.19 -11.96
C PRO A 210 -1.74 -14.22 -12.28
N ASP A 211 -3.00 -14.64 -12.14
CA ASP A 211 -4.18 -13.82 -12.42
C ASP A 211 -4.61 -12.97 -11.22
N SER A 212 -3.95 -13.14 -10.07
CA SER A 212 -4.22 -12.32 -8.90
C SER A 212 -3.64 -10.93 -9.06
N SER A 213 -4.47 -9.89 -8.95
CA SER A 213 -4.00 -8.51 -8.90
C SER A 213 -3.30 -8.22 -7.57
N VAL A 214 -2.03 -7.83 -7.65
CA VAL A 214 -1.23 -7.39 -6.50
C VAL A 214 -1.90 -6.21 -5.80
N PHE A 215 -2.45 -5.27 -6.56
CA PHE A 215 -3.18 -4.13 -6.03
C PHE A 215 -4.35 -4.54 -5.13
N ARG A 216 -5.15 -5.54 -5.53
CA ARG A 216 -6.28 -6.02 -4.72
C ARG A 216 -5.85 -6.67 -3.42
N ILE A 217 -4.77 -7.45 -3.45
CA ILE A 217 -4.21 -8.09 -2.25
C ILE A 217 -3.67 -7.02 -1.30
N VAL A 218 -2.87 -6.10 -1.84
CA VAL A 218 -2.28 -5.01 -1.06
C VAL A 218 -3.37 -4.11 -0.48
N SER A 219 -4.40 -3.73 -1.24
CA SER A 219 -5.47 -2.85 -0.73
C SER A 219 -6.23 -3.49 0.44
N PHE A 220 -6.50 -4.79 0.39
CA PHE A 220 -7.16 -5.48 1.49
C PHE A 220 -6.29 -5.56 2.75
N ALA A 221 -5.01 -5.91 2.60
CA ALA A 221 -4.05 -5.89 3.71
C ALA A 221 -3.87 -4.47 4.28
N TRP A 222 -3.83 -3.47 3.40
CA TRP A 222 -3.75 -2.05 3.75
C TRP A 222 -4.94 -1.59 4.59
N ALA A 223 -6.15 -2.01 4.21
CA ALA A 223 -7.36 -1.77 5.00
C ALA A 223 -7.27 -2.46 6.37
N GLY A 224 -6.84 -3.72 6.41
CA GLY A 224 -6.70 -4.49 7.63
C GLY A 224 -5.78 -3.83 8.65
N PHE A 225 -4.56 -3.52 8.27
CA PHE A 225 -3.59 -2.84 9.15
C PHE A 225 -4.01 -1.40 9.46
N GLY A 226 -4.47 -0.64 8.46
CA GLY A 226 -4.86 0.75 8.63
C GLY A 226 -6.02 0.92 9.59
N ALA A 227 -7.07 0.09 9.50
CA ALA A 227 -8.20 0.17 10.39
C ALA A 227 -7.91 -0.36 11.80
N THR A 228 -7.06 -1.41 11.91
CA THR A 228 -6.71 -2.03 13.19
C THR A 228 -5.78 -1.14 14.01
N PHE A 229 -4.72 -0.64 13.40
CA PHE A 229 -3.65 0.06 14.12
C PHE A 229 -3.63 1.56 13.85
N GLY A 230 -4.10 2.03 12.68
CA GLY A 230 -4.00 3.43 12.30
C GLY A 230 -4.76 4.37 13.21
N ALA A 231 -6.01 4.04 13.54
CA ALA A 231 -6.78 4.82 14.50
C ALA A 231 -6.13 4.81 15.88
N VAL A 232 -5.65 3.64 16.34
CA VAL A 232 -4.97 3.51 17.64
C VAL A 232 -3.74 4.41 17.71
N MET A 233 -2.91 4.43 16.68
CA MET A 233 -1.72 5.29 16.61
C MET A 233 -2.08 6.78 16.66
N LEU A 234 -3.10 7.21 15.92
CA LEU A 234 -3.52 8.60 15.95
C LEU A 234 -4.06 9.01 17.33
N PHE A 235 -4.89 8.18 17.94
CA PHE A 235 -5.42 8.48 19.28
C PHE A 235 -4.34 8.39 20.35
N ALA A 236 -3.36 7.51 20.22
CA ALA A 236 -2.22 7.45 21.16
C ALA A 236 -1.36 8.72 21.09
N LEU A 237 -1.16 9.29 19.89
CA LEU A 237 -0.31 10.46 19.69
C LEU A 237 -1.01 11.81 19.93
N PHE A 238 -2.34 11.87 19.75
CA PHE A 238 -3.06 13.16 19.73
C PHE A 238 -4.20 13.28 20.76
N TRP A 239 -4.48 12.22 21.53
CA TRP A 239 -5.58 12.25 22.50
C TRP A 239 -5.19 11.65 23.84
N LYS A 240 -4.85 12.50 24.80
CA LYS A 240 -4.37 12.12 26.15
C LYS A 240 -5.34 11.25 26.97
N ARG A 241 -6.63 11.19 26.59
CA ARG A 241 -7.63 10.35 27.27
C ARG A 241 -7.63 8.90 26.76
N SER A 242 -6.94 8.61 25.66
CA SER A 242 -6.79 7.25 25.10
C SER A 242 -6.18 6.32 26.16
N ASN A 243 -6.76 5.14 26.34
CA ASN A 243 -6.29 4.16 27.30
C ASN A 243 -6.21 2.75 26.69
N ARG A 244 -5.61 1.82 27.42
CA ARG A 244 -5.42 0.42 26.99
C ARG A 244 -6.71 -0.25 26.52
N ASN A 245 -7.83 -0.07 27.26
CA ASN A 245 -9.09 -0.72 26.93
C ASN A 245 -9.70 -0.15 25.65
N GLY A 246 -9.62 1.17 25.45
CA GLY A 246 -10.02 1.82 24.22
C GLY A 246 -9.19 1.39 23.02
N ALA A 247 -7.88 1.34 23.16
CA ALA A 247 -6.98 0.86 22.11
C ALA A 247 -7.30 -0.58 21.70
N LEU A 248 -7.48 -1.48 22.68
CA LEU A 248 -7.84 -2.88 22.42
C LEU A 248 -9.21 -3.00 21.72
N ALA A 249 -10.22 -2.24 22.18
CA ALA A 249 -11.52 -2.21 21.53
C ALA A 249 -11.43 -1.70 20.10
N GLY A 250 -10.64 -0.65 19.84
CA GLY A 250 -10.40 -0.12 18.51
C GLY A 250 -9.77 -1.14 17.57
N MET A 251 -8.73 -1.87 18.05
CA MET A 251 -8.10 -2.93 17.26
C MET A 251 -9.08 -4.05 16.90
N ILE A 252 -9.86 -4.53 17.86
CA ILE A 252 -10.83 -5.61 17.62
C ILE A 252 -11.92 -5.16 16.65
N VAL A 253 -12.51 -3.98 16.89
CA VAL A 253 -13.59 -3.46 16.05
C VAL A 253 -13.07 -3.12 14.66
N GLY A 254 -11.94 -2.44 14.54
CA GLY A 254 -11.35 -2.07 13.25
C GLY A 254 -10.98 -3.29 12.41
N GLY A 255 -10.27 -4.24 13.00
CA GLY A 255 -9.89 -5.48 12.32
C GLY A 255 -11.10 -6.30 11.87
N SER A 256 -12.08 -6.49 12.76
CA SER A 256 -13.30 -7.24 12.44
C SER A 256 -14.15 -6.54 11.37
N MET A 257 -14.28 -5.21 11.44
CA MET A 257 -15.09 -4.43 10.52
C MET A 257 -14.56 -4.48 9.08
N VAL A 258 -13.26 -4.59 8.86
CA VAL A 258 -12.70 -4.78 7.51
C VAL A 258 -13.28 -6.02 6.83
N PHE A 259 -13.31 -7.15 7.55
CA PHE A 259 -13.89 -8.40 7.02
C PHE A 259 -15.40 -8.29 6.85
N ILE A 260 -16.09 -7.77 7.86
CA ILE A 260 -17.55 -7.60 7.83
C ILE A 260 -17.93 -6.71 6.65
N TRP A 261 -17.27 -5.56 6.50
CA TRP A 261 -17.57 -4.65 5.41
C TRP A 261 -17.30 -5.27 4.04
N LYS A 262 -16.11 -5.82 3.85
CA LYS A 262 -15.69 -6.40 2.57
C LYS A 262 -16.58 -7.52 2.08
N PHE A 263 -16.92 -8.46 2.98
CA PHE A 263 -17.56 -9.70 2.58
C PHE A 263 -19.09 -9.71 2.79
N LEU A 264 -19.61 -8.89 3.72
CA LEU A 264 -21.02 -8.89 4.05
C LEU A 264 -21.73 -7.61 3.61
N ILE A 265 -21.11 -6.42 3.73
CA ILE A 265 -21.79 -5.14 3.52
C ILE A 265 -21.54 -4.62 2.10
N ALA A 266 -20.29 -4.52 1.66
CA ALA A 266 -19.93 -3.97 0.35
C ALA A 266 -20.60 -4.67 -0.86
N PRO A 267 -20.89 -5.98 -0.84
CA PRO A 267 -21.58 -6.65 -1.94
C PRO A 267 -23.00 -6.12 -2.24
N HIS A 268 -23.63 -5.42 -1.31
CA HIS A 268 -24.94 -4.79 -1.54
C HIS A 268 -24.88 -3.58 -2.48
N GLY A 269 -23.67 -3.07 -2.77
CA GLY A 269 -23.46 -1.99 -3.74
C GLY A 269 -23.92 -0.61 -3.27
N GLY A 270 -24.04 0.33 -4.20
CA GLY A 270 -24.40 1.72 -3.90
C GLY A 270 -23.40 2.38 -2.95
N LEU A 271 -23.90 3.11 -1.95
CA LEU A 271 -23.05 3.76 -0.94
C LEU A 271 -22.27 2.77 -0.07
N LEU A 272 -22.74 1.54 0.05
CA LEU A 272 -22.07 0.49 0.82
C LEU A 272 -20.85 -0.09 0.07
N GLY A 273 -20.71 0.17 -1.21
CA GLY A 273 -19.52 -0.18 -2.01
C GLY A 273 -18.28 0.67 -1.75
N ILE A 274 -18.30 1.54 -0.74
CA ILE A 274 -17.13 2.32 -0.33
C ILE A 274 -16.01 1.40 0.14
N TYR A 275 -14.76 1.83 -0.12
CA TYR A 275 -13.57 1.07 0.29
C TYR A 275 -13.57 0.78 1.79
N GLU A 276 -13.44 -0.49 2.14
CA GLU A 276 -13.61 -1.03 3.50
C GLU A 276 -12.75 -0.36 4.57
N LEU A 277 -11.63 0.24 4.20
CA LEU A 277 -10.76 0.96 5.14
C LEU A 277 -11.50 2.11 5.83
N LEU A 278 -12.28 2.90 5.10
CA LEU A 278 -12.92 4.09 5.68
C LEU A 278 -13.93 3.75 6.78
N PRO A 279 -14.95 2.91 6.54
CA PRO A 279 -15.91 2.57 7.59
C PRO A 279 -15.27 1.80 8.74
N ALA A 280 -14.29 0.93 8.46
CA ALA A 280 -13.59 0.19 9.50
C ALA A 280 -12.72 1.10 10.37
N PHE A 281 -12.01 2.06 9.77
CA PHE A 281 -11.23 3.06 10.51
C PHE A 281 -12.10 3.95 11.41
N LEU A 282 -13.23 4.42 10.87
CA LEU A 282 -14.18 5.24 11.65
C LEU A 282 -14.82 4.43 12.79
N SER A 283 -15.14 3.17 12.56
CA SER A 283 -15.65 2.26 13.60
C SER A 283 -14.61 2.02 14.69
N SER A 284 -13.35 1.82 14.31
CA SER A 284 -12.22 1.72 15.24
C SER A 284 -12.08 2.98 16.09
N ALA A 285 -12.06 4.14 15.44
CA ALA A 285 -11.99 5.43 16.13
C ALA A 285 -13.15 5.64 17.11
N ALA A 286 -14.37 5.34 16.71
CA ALA A 286 -15.54 5.40 17.57
C ALA A 286 -15.43 4.47 18.78
N ALA A 287 -14.97 3.23 18.57
CA ALA A 287 -14.76 2.26 19.64
C ALA A 287 -13.68 2.74 20.63
N ILE A 288 -12.57 3.32 20.15
CA ILE A 288 -11.53 3.92 20.99
C ILE A 288 -12.13 5.00 21.88
N VAL A 289 -12.88 5.93 21.29
CA VAL A 289 -13.47 7.05 22.04
C VAL A 289 -14.47 6.56 23.08
N ILE A 290 -15.42 5.73 22.67
CA ILE A 290 -16.49 5.24 23.54
C ILE A 290 -15.91 4.45 24.72
N VAL A 291 -15.06 3.46 24.45
CA VAL A 291 -14.51 2.59 25.49
C VAL A 291 -13.51 3.34 26.38
N SER A 292 -12.70 4.24 25.83
CA SER A 292 -11.81 5.06 26.65
C SER A 292 -12.59 5.98 27.60
N LEU A 293 -13.71 6.55 27.18
CA LEU A 293 -14.55 7.39 28.04
C LEU A 293 -15.30 6.60 29.12
N LEU A 294 -15.69 5.37 28.81
CA LEU A 294 -16.41 4.48 29.73
C LEU A 294 -15.50 3.74 30.73
N THR A 295 -14.19 3.75 30.52
CA THR A 295 -13.21 3.05 31.37
C THR A 295 -12.31 4.03 32.11
N ALA A 296 -11.54 3.53 33.08
CA ALA A 296 -10.64 4.37 33.88
C ALA A 296 -9.65 5.16 32.99
N PRO A 297 -9.34 6.42 33.35
CA PRO A 297 -8.34 7.22 32.61
C PRO A 297 -6.97 6.56 32.67
N PRO A 298 -6.05 6.95 31.76
CA PRO A 298 -4.63 6.59 31.87
C PRO A 298 -4.07 7.04 33.22
N SER A 299 -2.98 6.38 33.67
CA SER A 299 -2.26 6.82 34.86
C SER A 299 -1.70 8.24 34.69
N GLN A 300 -1.48 8.94 35.81
CA GLN A 300 -0.91 10.29 35.75
C GLN A 300 0.48 10.30 35.08
N GLU A 301 1.26 9.27 35.31
CA GLU A 301 2.58 9.08 34.69
C GLU A 301 2.49 9.09 33.15
N ILE A 302 1.51 8.38 32.56
CA ILE A 302 1.30 8.37 31.09
C ILE A 302 0.82 9.75 30.60
N ILE A 303 0.01 10.45 31.39
CA ILE A 303 -0.47 11.79 31.02
C ILE A 303 0.69 12.79 31.04
N ASP A 304 1.55 12.72 32.07
CA ASP A 304 2.72 13.58 32.20
C ASP A 304 3.73 13.33 31.08
N GLU A 305 3.96 12.07 30.68
CA GLU A 305 4.77 11.70 29.54
C GLU A 305 4.19 12.27 28.24
N PHE A 306 2.87 12.13 28.03
CA PHE A 306 2.19 12.68 26.85
C PHE A 306 2.31 14.22 26.76
N GLU A 307 2.28 14.93 27.88
CA GLU A 307 2.39 16.40 27.93
C GLU A 307 3.85 16.90 27.83
N SER A 308 4.84 16.00 28.01
CA SER A 308 6.27 16.32 27.91
C SER A 308 6.80 16.39 26.48
N VAL A 309 6.04 15.84 25.50
CA VAL A 309 6.35 15.79 24.07
C VAL A 309 5.64 16.91 23.33
#